data_32628dac930e9889126d10a84981d4c5
#
_entry.id   32628dac930e9889126d10a84981d4c5
#
_cell.length_a   1.000
_cell.length_b   1.000
_cell.length_c   1.000
_cell.angle_alpha   90.00
_cell.angle_beta   90.00
_cell.angle_gamma   90.00
#
_symmetry.space_group_name_H-M   'P 1'
#
loop_
_entity.id
_entity.type
_entity.pdbx_description
1 polymer ?
#
loop_
_entity_poly.entity_id
_entity_poly.type
_entity_poly.pdbx_seq_one_letter_code
_entity_poly.pdbx_strand_id
1 'polypeptide(L)'
;MAEARAWVLPGMGADSRIYRHFSFPWQATYLEWIMPKENESIASYADRMLDPHPIGENDLLFGFSLGGIIAQEWASRNKVQRVVILNSVHFQTPLRPSYGRLAKTGMLKWAPNGSIRSFIFFMARLNSRPQAELDHVLEMMEQFPCAYYRWVLQAVMNWERPAPLCPVDSIRGDHDVVFPFENQKADHDWVLPDAAHLSFQTHTAQITKLLKEGIDPLLS
;
A
#
# COMPACT_ATOMS: atom_id res chain seq x y z
N MET A 1 -8.99 -5.44 28.00
CA MET A 1 -9.18 -4.73 26.72
C MET A 1 -9.23 -5.78 25.65
N ALA A 2 -10.08 -5.65 24.63
CA ALA A 2 -10.04 -6.56 23.47
C ALA A 2 -8.69 -6.39 22.77
N GLU A 3 -8.07 -7.49 22.38
CA GLU A 3 -6.81 -7.49 21.65
C GLU A 3 -7.04 -6.79 20.29
N ALA A 4 -6.18 -5.85 19.93
CA ALA A 4 -6.30 -5.12 18.67
C ALA A 4 -6.20 -6.09 17.48
N ARG A 5 -7.06 -5.91 16.47
CA ARG A 5 -7.05 -6.68 15.24
C ARG A 5 -6.51 -5.82 14.12
N ALA A 6 -5.66 -6.39 13.27
CA ALA A 6 -5.13 -5.73 12.09
C ALA A 6 -5.69 -6.36 10.80
N TRP A 7 -6.21 -5.52 9.92
CA TRP A 7 -6.60 -5.89 8.57
C TRP A 7 -5.48 -5.47 7.62
N VAL A 8 -4.89 -6.44 6.95
CA VAL A 8 -3.59 -6.26 6.26
C VAL A 8 -3.79 -6.32 4.75
N LEU A 9 -3.46 -5.22 4.07
CA LEU A 9 -3.61 -5.04 2.63
C LEU A 9 -2.24 -5.12 1.93
N PRO A 10 -2.09 -5.96 0.89
CA PRO A 10 -0.83 -6.08 0.16
C PRO A 10 -0.56 -4.90 -0.79
N GLY A 11 0.58 -4.92 -1.46
CA GLY A 11 0.91 -3.99 -2.54
C GLY A 11 0.31 -4.41 -3.88
N MET A 12 0.43 -3.52 -4.88
CA MET A 12 -0.04 -3.78 -6.24
C MET A 12 0.55 -5.06 -6.82
N GLY A 13 -0.33 -5.98 -7.26
CA GLY A 13 0.06 -7.24 -7.89
C GLY A 13 0.67 -8.26 -6.92
N ALA A 14 0.57 -8.02 -5.62
CA ALA A 14 0.99 -8.95 -4.59
C ALA A 14 -0.23 -9.51 -3.84
N ASP A 15 -0.04 -10.58 -3.10
CA ASP A 15 -1.00 -11.19 -2.19
C ASP A 15 -0.40 -11.32 -0.77
N SER A 16 -1.11 -11.98 0.14
CA SER A 16 -0.67 -12.14 1.54
C SER A 16 0.70 -12.81 1.70
N ARG A 17 1.18 -13.54 0.72
CA ARG A 17 2.50 -14.21 0.73
C ARG A 17 3.66 -13.24 0.87
N ILE A 18 3.49 -11.95 0.54
CA ILE A 18 4.54 -10.95 0.77
C ILE A 18 4.87 -10.79 2.25
N TYR A 19 3.93 -11.12 3.14
CA TYR A 19 4.08 -11.00 4.59
C TYR A 19 4.56 -12.28 5.27
N ARG A 20 4.99 -13.31 4.52
CA ARG A 20 5.36 -14.63 5.05
C ARG A 20 6.46 -14.61 6.13
N HIS A 21 7.29 -13.58 6.13
CA HIS A 21 8.35 -13.37 7.12
C HIS A 21 7.99 -12.36 8.20
N PHE A 22 6.74 -11.85 8.16
CA PHE A 22 6.25 -10.84 9.08
C PHE A 22 5.59 -11.47 10.30
N SER A 23 5.90 -10.94 11.47
CA SER A 23 5.19 -11.23 12.71
C SER A 23 4.49 -9.96 13.19
N PHE A 24 3.19 -9.88 12.97
CA PHE A 24 2.40 -8.79 13.53
C PHE A 24 2.24 -8.98 15.02
N PRO A 25 2.29 -7.91 15.84
CA PRO A 25 2.04 -8.00 17.28
C PRO A 25 0.55 -8.22 17.62
N TRP A 26 -0.33 -8.11 16.62
CA TRP A 26 -1.79 -8.21 16.72
C TRP A 26 -2.30 -9.40 15.92
N GLN A 27 -3.56 -9.79 16.19
CA GLN A 27 -4.25 -10.74 15.32
C GLN A 27 -4.40 -10.12 13.91
N ALA A 28 -3.71 -10.67 12.93
CA ALA A 28 -3.72 -10.18 11.55
C ALA A 28 -4.67 -10.98 10.66
N THR A 29 -5.54 -10.26 9.94
CA THR A 29 -6.36 -10.82 8.85
C THR A 29 -5.89 -10.23 7.53
N TYR A 30 -5.45 -11.08 6.63
CA TYR A 30 -4.94 -10.66 5.33
C TYR A 30 -6.06 -10.54 4.32
N LEU A 31 -6.10 -9.42 3.61
CA LEU A 31 -7.06 -9.16 2.54
C LEU A 31 -6.40 -9.40 1.19
N GLU A 32 -7.15 -9.97 0.26
CA GLU A 32 -6.68 -10.25 -1.09
C GLU A 32 -7.36 -9.30 -2.09
N TRP A 33 -6.66 -8.97 -3.17
CA TRP A 33 -7.18 -8.08 -4.20
C TRP A 33 -8.37 -8.70 -4.93
N ILE A 34 -9.41 -7.91 -5.12
CA ILE A 34 -10.52 -8.22 -6.01
C ILE A 34 -10.29 -7.55 -7.38
N MET A 35 -10.85 -8.10 -8.44
CA MET A 35 -10.72 -7.46 -9.75
C MET A 35 -11.51 -6.14 -9.80
N PRO A 36 -10.89 -5.05 -10.27
CA PRO A 36 -11.60 -3.79 -10.45
C PRO A 36 -12.67 -3.93 -11.55
N LYS A 37 -13.76 -3.19 -11.39
CA LYS A 37 -14.77 -3.02 -12.43
C LYS A 37 -14.29 -1.99 -13.46
N GLU A 38 -14.91 -2.01 -14.62
CA GLU A 38 -14.64 -1.01 -15.64
C GLU A 38 -14.95 0.40 -15.14
N ASN A 39 -14.01 1.32 -15.31
CA ASN A 39 -14.10 2.72 -14.86
C ASN A 39 -14.40 2.89 -13.36
N GLU A 40 -14.10 1.90 -12.53
CA GLU A 40 -14.30 1.96 -11.08
C GLU A 40 -13.39 3.01 -10.44
N SER A 41 -13.96 3.88 -9.59
CA SER A 41 -13.18 4.81 -8.79
C SER A 41 -12.45 4.08 -7.67
N ILE A 42 -11.37 4.67 -7.16
CA ILE A 42 -10.63 4.11 -6.03
C ILE A 42 -11.52 4.04 -4.77
N ALA A 43 -12.42 4.99 -4.58
CA ALA A 43 -13.39 5.01 -3.49
C ALA A 43 -14.35 3.81 -3.55
N SER A 44 -15.01 3.61 -4.69
CA SER A 44 -15.92 2.47 -4.89
C SER A 44 -15.21 1.12 -4.77
N TYR A 45 -13.97 1.04 -5.26
CA TYR A 45 -13.15 -0.15 -5.13
C TYR A 45 -12.81 -0.46 -3.66
N ALA A 46 -12.40 0.57 -2.90
CA ALA A 46 -12.07 0.43 -1.49
C ALA A 46 -13.29 -0.05 -0.67
N ASP A 47 -14.47 0.56 -0.90
CA ASP A 47 -15.71 0.16 -0.24
C ASP A 47 -16.05 -1.30 -0.58
N ARG A 48 -16.06 -1.66 -1.85
CA ARG A 48 -16.38 -3.02 -2.30
C ARG A 48 -15.40 -4.09 -1.79
N MET A 49 -14.15 -3.70 -1.54
CA MET A 49 -13.11 -4.58 -1.02
C MET A 49 -13.21 -4.74 0.50
N LEU A 50 -13.48 -3.65 1.25
CA LEU A 50 -13.41 -3.66 2.71
C LEU A 50 -14.76 -3.81 3.41
N ASP A 51 -15.86 -3.27 2.88
CA ASP A 51 -17.19 -3.35 3.51
C ASP A 51 -17.70 -4.78 3.81
N PRO A 52 -17.34 -5.82 3.02
CA PRO A 52 -17.75 -7.18 3.35
C PRO A 52 -17.13 -7.73 4.64
N HIS A 53 -16.12 -7.06 5.19
CA HIS A 53 -15.39 -7.50 6.37
C HIS A 53 -15.88 -6.79 7.64
N PRO A 54 -15.90 -7.46 8.81
CA PRO A 54 -16.37 -6.86 10.06
C PRO A 54 -15.30 -5.97 10.70
N ILE A 55 -14.86 -4.94 9.96
CA ILE A 55 -13.88 -3.97 10.42
C ILE A 55 -14.57 -2.99 11.36
N GLY A 56 -14.07 -2.87 12.58
CA GLY A 56 -14.65 -2.04 13.64
C GLY A 56 -13.79 -0.83 14.01
N GLU A 57 -14.35 0.07 14.81
CA GLU A 57 -13.69 1.32 15.24
C GLU A 57 -12.39 1.07 16.05
N ASN A 58 -12.25 -0.11 16.67
CA ASN A 58 -11.06 -0.50 17.42
C ASN A 58 -10.05 -1.30 16.60
N ASP A 59 -10.33 -1.53 15.32
CA ASP A 59 -9.44 -2.26 14.43
C ASP A 59 -8.42 -1.33 13.77
N LEU A 60 -7.34 -1.92 13.31
CA LEU A 60 -6.24 -1.26 12.64
C LEU A 60 -6.19 -1.70 11.18
N LEU A 61 -5.97 -0.75 10.28
CA LEU A 61 -5.64 -1.06 8.88
C LEU A 61 -4.14 -0.94 8.68
N PHE A 62 -3.51 -1.99 8.16
CA PHE A 62 -2.11 -1.97 7.75
C PHE A 62 -2.02 -2.14 6.24
N GLY A 63 -1.42 -1.19 5.53
CA GLY A 63 -1.36 -1.23 4.09
C GLY A 63 0.04 -1.00 3.53
N PHE A 64 0.54 -1.95 2.72
CA PHE A 64 1.77 -1.78 1.97
C PHE A 64 1.47 -1.15 0.60
N SER A 65 2.23 -0.10 0.22
CA SER A 65 2.16 0.50 -1.12
C SER A 65 0.70 0.86 -1.52
N LEU A 66 0.14 0.25 -2.56
CA LEU A 66 -1.27 0.42 -2.96
C LEU A 66 -2.23 0.13 -1.80
N GLY A 67 -1.94 -0.87 -0.97
CA GLY A 67 -2.75 -1.20 0.19
C GLY A 67 -2.88 -0.04 1.18
N GLY A 68 -1.81 0.75 1.34
CA GLY A 68 -1.85 1.96 2.17
C GLY A 68 -2.73 3.07 1.58
N ILE A 69 -2.81 3.18 0.26
CA ILE A 69 -3.72 4.11 -0.42
C ILE A 69 -5.18 3.69 -0.21
N ILE A 70 -5.49 2.39 -0.44
CA ILE A 70 -6.84 1.84 -0.27
C ILE A 70 -7.30 1.94 1.18
N ALA A 71 -6.42 1.66 2.15
CA ALA A 71 -6.73 1.79 3.58
C ALA A 71 -7.09 3.23 3.95
N GLN A 72 -6.30 4.21 3.52
CA GLN A 72 -6.59 5.64 3.75
C GLN A 72 -7.87 6.08 3.06
N GLU A 73 -8.11 5.66 1.81
CA GLU A 73 -9.31 5.98 1.06
C GLU A 73 -10.57 5.50 1.81
N TRP A 74 -10.58 4.24 2.25
CA TRP A 74 -11.71 3.67 2.98
C TRP A 74 -11.89 4.33 4.37
N ALA A 75 -10.81 4.55 5.10
CA ALA A 75 -10.83 5.20 6.42
C ALA A 75 -11.26 6.67 6.36
N SER A 76 -11.33 7.30 5.19
CA SER A 76 -11.88 8.66 5.04
C SER A 76 -13.40 8.72 5.23
N ARG A 77 -14.09 7.57 5.15
CA ARG A 77 -15.54 7.44 5.29
C ARG A 77 -15.93 6.49 6.43
N ASN A 78 -15.01 5.66 6.89
CA ASN A 78 -15.24 4.65 7.90
C ASN A 78 -14.28 4.84 9.08
N LYS A 79 -14.79 4.72 10.30
CA LYS A 79 -13.96 4.84 11.49
C LYS A 79 -13.21 3.55 11.76
N VAL A 80 -11.91 3.69 11.99
CA VAL A 80 -11.03 2.67 12.54
C VAL A 80 -10.13 3.32 13.58
N GLN A 81 -9.45 2.54 14.38
CA GLN A 81 -8.58 3.09 15.40
C GLN A 81 -7.39 3.83 14.78
N ARG A 82 -6.78 3.26 13.72
CA ARG A 82 -5.59 3.79 13.09
C ARG A 82 -5.33 3.17 11.72
N VAL A 83 -4.68 3.92 10.83
CA VAL A 83 -4.10 3.39 9.60
C VAL A 83 -2.58 3.41 9.71
N VAL A 84 -1.92 2.31 9.43
CA VAL A 84 -0.46 2.21 9.31
C VAL A 84 -0.10 1.96 7.86
N ILE A 85 0.68 2.84 7.26
CA ILE A 85 1.14 2.68 5.88
C ILE A 85 2.62 2.30 5.84
N LEU A 86 2.94 1.29 5.05
CA LEU A 86 4.31 0.85 4.78
C LEU A 86 4.67 1.16 3.33
N ASN A 87 5.71 1.95 3.11
CA ASN A 87 6.18 2.36 1.78
C ASN A 87 5.04 2.79 0.86
N SER A 88 4.18 3.65 1.36
CA SER A 88 3.02 4.20 0.66
C SER A 88 3.02 5.72 0.74
N VAL A 89 2.15 6.37 -0.01
CA VAL A 89 2.01 7.81 0.02
C VAL A 89 0.95 8.22 1.05
N HIS A 90 1.31 9.13 1.94
CA HIS A 90 0.36 9.74 2.87
C HIS A 90 -0.59 10.70 2.14
N PHE A 91 -1.86 10.75 2.54
CA PHE A 91 -2.90 11.53 1.86
C PHE A 91 -2.55 13.03 1.71
N GLN A 92 -1.80 13.62 2.64
CA GLN A 92 -1.33 15.01 2.56
C GLN A 92 -0.11 15.20 1.67
N THR A 93 0.55 14.12 1.24
CA THR A 93 1.76 14.20 0.44
C THR A 93 1.40 14.30 -1.04
N PRO A 94 1.78 15.37 -1.73
CA PRO A 94 1.49 15.50 -3.15
C PRO A 94 2.27 14.44 -3.94
N LEU A 95 1.59 13.77 -4.87
CA LEU A 95 2.28 12.95 -5.85
C LEU A 95 3.19 13.83 -6.71
N ARG A 96 4.31 13.27 -7.19
CA ARG A 96 5.21 14.01 -8.08
C ARG A 96 4.45 14.64 -9.25
N PRO A 97 4.73 15.89 -9.61
CA PRO A 97 4.05 16.58 -10.72
C PRO A 97 4.08 15.81 -12.04
N SER A 98 5.11 14.96 -12.24
CA SER A 98 5.21 14.07 -13.40
C SER A 98 4.07 13.07 -13.50
N TYR A 99 3.59 12.53 -12.37
CA TYR A 99 2.46 11.60 -12.33
C TYR A 99 1.16 12.30 -12.74
N GLY A 100 0.91 13.49 -12.19
CA GLY A 100 -0.27 14.29 -12.58
C GLY A 100 -0.24 14.71 -14.04
N ARG A 101 0.93 15.03 -14.61
CA ARG A 101 1.07 15.31 -16.05
C ARG A 101 0.77 14.07 -16.88
N LEU A 102 1.32 12.91 -16.52
CA LEU A 102 1.07 11.64 -17.20
C LEU A 102 -0.41 11.26 -17.17
N ALA A 103 -1.08 11.41 -16.02
CA ALA A 103 -2.52 11.17 -15.90
C ALA A 103 -3.34 12.02 -16.89
N LYS A 104 -3.01 13.32 -16.99
CA LYS A 104 -3.72 14.28 -17.87
C LYS A 104 -3.55 13.98 -19.36
N THR A 105 -2.46 13.34 -19.78
CA THR A 105 -2.25 12.99 -21.21
C THR A 105 -3.20 11.90 -21.69
N GLY A 106 -3.82 11.15 -20.80
CA GLY A 106 -4.60 9.96 -21.15
C GLY A 106 -3.77 8.83 -21.78
N MET A 107 -2.44 8.98 -21.84
CA MET A 107 -1.53 8.04 -22.51
C MET A 107 -1.64 6.61 -21.94
N LEU A 108 -1.93 6.48 -20.67
CA LEU A 108 -2.15 5.16 -20.03
C LEU A 108 -3.34 4.40 -20.62
N LYS A 109 -4.36 5.11 -21.17
CA LYS A 109 -5.53 4.47 -21.81
C LYS A 109 -5.12 3.77 -23.12
N TRP A 110 -4.14 4.31 -23.80
CA TRP A 110 -3.70 3.87 -25.13
C TRP A 110 -2.38 3.08 -25.11
N ALA A 111 -1.66 3.09 -23.98
CA ALA A 111 -0.40 2.35 -23.87
C ALA A 111 -0.63 0.83 -24.10
N PRO A 112 0.21 0.16 -24.92
CA PRO A 112 0.11 -1.27 -25.11
C PRO A 112 0.22 -2.03 -23.78
N ASN A 113 -0.56 -3.09 -23.61
CA ASN A 113 -0.55 -3.90 -22.39
C ASN A 113 0.85 -4.42 -22.04
N GLY A 114 1.62 -4.85 -23.04
CA GLY A 114 2.99 -5.30 -22.85
C GLY A 114 3.91 -4.23 -22.28
N SER A 115 3.75 -2.96 -22.71
CA SER A 115 4.56 -1.85 -22.21
C SER A 115 4.25 -1.53 -20.74
N ILE A 116 2.99 -1.56 -20.33
CA ILE A 116 2.56 -1.36 -18.94
C ILE A 116 3.15 -2.47 -18.07
N ARG A 117 2.99 -3.73 -18.47
CA ARG A 117 3.52 -4.88 -17.73
C ARG A 117 5.05 -4.80 -17.61
N SER A 118 5.74 -4.57 -18.71
CA SER A 118 7.21 -4.46 -18.72
C SER A 118 7.71 -3.35 -17.80
N PHE A 119 7.05 -2.19 -17.80
CA PHE A 119 7.40 -1.09 -16.91
C PHE A 119 7.24 -1.46 -15.43
N ILE A 120 6.10 -2.05 -15.06
CA ILE A 120 5.82 -2.43 -13.67
C ILE A 120 6.80 -3.52 -13.20
N PHE A 121 7.07 -4.53 -14.02
CA PHE A 121 8.03 -5.58 -13.72
C PHE A 121 9.46 -5.05 -13.62
N PHE A 122 9.82 -4.08 -14.44
CA PHE A 122 11.10 -3.37 -14.34
C PHE A 122 11.21 -2.60 -13.02
N MET A 123 10.15 -1.89 -12.62
CA MET A 123 10.11 -1.19 -11.33
C MET A 123 10.21 -2.16 -10.14
N ALA A 124 9.57 -3.32 -10.21
CA ALA A 124 9.71 -4.36 -9.18
C ALA A 124 11.16 -4.83 -9.07
N ARG A 125 11.85 -5.06 -10.21
CA ARG A 125 13.27 -5.45 -10.24
C ARG A 125 14.19 -4.40 -9.64
N LEU A 126 13.94 -3.12 -9.88
CA LEU A 126 14.75 -2.03 -9.29
C LEU A 126 14.61 -1.94 -7.78
N ASN A 127 13.47 -2.37 -7.23
CA ASN A 127 13.10 -2.19 -5.83
C ASN A 127 13.17 -3.48 -5.00
N SER A 128 13.57 -4.60 -5.58
CA SER A 128 13.62 -5.89 -4.89
C SER A 128 15.05 -6.38 -4.70
N ARG A 129 15.36 -6.79 -3.48
CA ARG A 129 16.60 -7.50 -3.08
C ARG A 129 16.28 -8.37 -1.87
N PRO A 130 16.79 -9.58 -1.72
CA PRO A 130 17.64 -10.35 -2.66
C PRO A 130 16.84 -10.95 -3.84
N GLN A 131 17.53 -11.56 -4.80
CA GLN A 131 16.93 -12.09 -6.03
C GLN A 131 15.84 -13.14 -5.79
N ALA A 132 16.01 -14.02 -4.80
CA ALA A 132 15.02 -15.05 -4.48
C ALA A 132 13.65 -14.45 -4.07
N GLU A 133 13.65 -13.31 -3.39
CA GLU A 133 12.42 -12.59 -3.04
C GLU A 133 11.78 -11.93 -4.26
N LEU A 134 12.61 -11.47 -5.21
CA LEU A 134 12.10 -10.90 -6.46
C LEU A 134 11.28 -11.94 -7.24
N ASP A 135 11.77 -13.18 -7.34
CA ASP A 135 11.09 -14.23 -8.09
C ASP A 135 9.70 -14.50 -7.52
N HIS A 136 9.54 -14.50 -6.19
CA HIS A 136 8.23 -14.61 -5.55
C HIS A 136 7.31 -13.42 -5.83
N VAL A 137 7.86 -12.20 -5.81
CA VAL A 137 7.06 -11.01 -6.14
C VAL A 137 6.60 -11.07 -7.59
N LEU A 138 7.47 -11.45 -8.51
CA LEU A 138 7.11 -11.57 -9.93
C LEU A 138 6.07 -12.67 -10.16
N GLU A 139 6.17 -13.81 -9.48
CA GLU A 139 5.18 -14.90 -9.53
C GLU A 139 3.79 -14.40 -9.07
N MET A 140 3.71 -13.66 -7.97
CA MET A 140 2.45 -13.05 -7.52
C MET A 140 1.91 -12.06 -8.57
N MET A 141 2.78 -11.21 -9.11
CA MET A 141 2.40 -10.21 -10.10
C MET A 141 1.89 -10.83 -11.41
N GLU A 142 2.37 -12.03 -11.78
CA GLU A 142 1.94 -12.74 -13.00
C GLU A 142 0.47 -13.18 -12.96
N GLN A 143 -0.12 -13.31 -11.78
CA GLN A 143 -1.51 -13.72 -11.59
C GLN A 143 -2.50 -12.63 -12.00
N PHE A 144 -2.07 -11.38 -12.12
CA PHE A 144 -2.94 -10.25 -12.43
C PHE A 144 -2.87 -9.88 -13.92
N PRO A 145 -4.02 -9.67 -14.58
CA PRO A 145 -4.06 -9.25 -15.98
C PRO A 145 -3.60 -7.80 -16.14
N CYS A 146 -3.14 -7.43 -17.34
CA CYS A 146 -2.71 -6.07 -17.63
C CYS A 146 -3.79 -5.00 -17.38
N ALA A 147 -5.07 -5.37 -17.49
CA ALA A 147 -6.18 -4.46 -17.19
C ALA A 147 -6.18 -4.01 -15.71
N TYR A 148 -5.83 -4.91 -14.78
CA TYR A 148 -5.67 -4.57 -13.36
C TYR A 148 -4.59 -3.50 -13.18
N TYR A 149 -3.41 -3.70 -13.74
CA TYR A 149 -2.31 -2.74 -13.62
C TYR A 149 -2.63 -1.38 -14.23
N ARG A 150 -3.30 -1.37 -15.36
CA ARG A 150 -3.77 -0.14 -16.01
C ARG A 150 -4.73 0.62 -15.10
N TRP A 151 -5.70 -0.09 -14.52
CA TRP A 151 -6.64 0.49 -13.58
C TRP A 151 -5.91 1.06 -12.36
N VAL A 152 -4.99 0.31 -11.73
CA VAL A 152 -4.24 0.78 -10.55
C VAL A 152 -3.47 2.06 -10.86
N LEU A 153 -2.73 2.11 -11.97
CA LEU A 153 -1.98 3.32 -12.33
C LEU A 153 -2.90 4.52 -12.52
N GLN A 154 -4.05 4.33 -13.17
CA GLN A 154 -5.04 5.40 -13.34
C GLN A 154 -5.66 5.82 -12.02
N ALA A 155 -6.05 4.87 -11.17
CA ALA A 155 -6.67 5.11 -9.87
C ALA A 155 -5.73 5.90 -8.95
N VAL A 156 -4.46 5.47 -8.83
CA VAL A 156 -3.47 6.15 -8.00
C VAL A 156 -3.17 7.56 -8.51
N MET A 157 -3.03 7.73 -9.82
CA MET A 157 -2.73 9.05 -10.40
C MET A 157 -3.89 10.05 -10.27
N ASN A 158 -5.13 9.56 -10.18
CA ASN A 158 -6.34 10.38 -10.02
C ASN A 158 -6.89 10.35 -8.57
N TRP A 159 -6.16 9.76 -7.64
CA TRP A 159 -6.59 9.70 -6.25
C TRP A 159 -6.70 11.10 -5.63
N GLU A 160 -7.89 11.44 -5.14
CA GLU A 160 -8.20 12.75 -4.55
C GLU A 160 -7.62 12.95 -3.16
N ARG A 161 -7.16 11.89 -2.52
CA ARG A 161 -6.49 11.89 -1.21
C ARG A 161 -7.35 12.48 -0.09
N PRO A 162 -8.55 11.94 0.15
CA PRO A 162 -9.39 12.39 1.24
C PRO A 162 -8.72 12.12 2.58
N ALA A 163 -8.95 13.00 3.55
CA ALA A 163 -8.43 12.84 4.90
C ALA A 163 -9.12 11.68 5.63
N PRO A 164 -8.37 10.68 6.14
CA PRO A 164 -8.93 9.65 7.01
C PRO A 164 -9.54 10.22 8.30
N LEU A 165 -10.51 9.50 8.86
CA LEU A 165 -11.18 9.87 10.13
C LEU A 165 -10.38 9.42 11.37
N CYS A 166 -9.17 8.93 11.19
CA CYS A 166 -8.27 8.42 12.21
C CYS A 166 -6.83 8.85 11.93
N PRO A 167 -5.93 8.72 12.92
CA PRO A 167 -4.50 8.94 12.69
C PRO A 167 -3.91 8.01 11.62
N VAL A 168 -2.92 8.51 10.87
CA VAL A 168 -2.19 7.77 9.84
C VAL A 168 -0.70 7.78 10.17
N ASP A 169 -0.14 6.63 10.46
CA ASP A 169 1.28 6.44 10.72
C ASP A 169 2.01 5.89 9.50
N SER A 170 3.21 6.36 9.27
CA SER A 170 4.03 6.00 8.12
C SER A 170 5.31 5.28 8.55
N ILE A 171 5.58 4.14 7.92
CA ILE A 171 6.87 3.45 7.94
C ILE A 171 7.37 3.42 6.49
N ARG A 172 8.55 3.94 6.23
CA ARG A 172 9.04 4.10 4.86
C ARG A 172 10.55 3.93 4.73
N GLY A 173 10.98 3.45 3.58
CA GLY A 173 12.40 3.38 3.22
C GLY A 173 12.91 4.70 2.65
N ASP A 174 14.14 5.08 3.01
CA ASP A 174 14.79 6.29 2.48
C ASP A 174 15.29 6.14 1.03
N HIS A 175 15.38 4.90 0.53
CA HIS A 175 15.72 4.59 -0.86
C HIS A 175 14.51 4.15 -1.70
N ASP A 176 13.27 4.46 -1.25
CA ASP A 176 12.07 4.17 -2.02
C ASP A 176 11.97 5.09 -3.25
N VAL A 177 12.11 4.52 -4.45
CA VAL A 177 12.00 5.28 -5.72
C VAL A 177 10.59 5.30 -6.28
N VAL A 178 9.68 4.46 -5.77
CA VAL A 178 8.26 4.43 -6.18
C VAL A 178 7.50 5.59 -5.54
N PHE A 179 7.61 5.70 -4.22
CA PHE A 179 7.06 6.81 -3.44
C PHE A 179 8.17 7.50 -2.66
N PRO A 180 8.97 8.34 -3.34
CA PRO A 180 10.03 9.09 -2.65
C PRO A 180 9.41 10.00 -1.61
N PHE A 181 9.99 9.95 -0.41
CA PHE A 181 9.38 10.45 0.81
C PHE A 181 9.54 11.95 1.09
N GLU A 182 10.05 12.72 0.16
CA GLU A 182 10.19 14.16 0.36
C GLU A 182 8.88 14.77 0.86
N ASN A 183 8.89 15.24 2.11
CA ASN A 183 7.79 15.96 2.75
C ASN A 183 6.53 15.12 3.12
N GLN A 184 6.63 13.86 3.48
CA GLN A 184 5.48 13.15 4.09
C GLN A 184 5.11 13.78 5.44
N LYS A 185 3.81 13.96 5.68
CA LYS A 185 3.23 14.53 6.90
C LYS A 185 2.30 13.51 7.56
N ALA A 186 2.85 12.45 8.12
CA ALA A 186 2.11 11.48 8.92
C ALA A 186 2.03 11.92 10.39
N ASP A 187 1.11 11.35 11.16
CA ASP A 187 1.03 11.58 12.61
C ASP A 187 2.30 11.10 13.29
N HIS A 188 2.80 9.92 12.89
CA HIS A 188 4.15 9.44 13.19
C HIS A 188 4.78 8.95 11.89
N ASP A 189 6.07 9.25 11.70
CA ASP A 189 6.81 8.91 10.49
C ASP A 189 8.15 8.28 10.84
N TRP A 190 8.29 6.99 10.56
CA TRP A 190 9.51 6.22 10.79
C TRP A 190 10.22 5.94 9.47
N VAL A 191 11.48 6.34 9.43
CA VAL A 191 12.35 6.13 8.27
C VAL A 191 13.22 4.91 8.50
N LEU A 192 13.21 3.98 7.58
CA LEU A 192 14.08 2.82 7.54
C LEU A 192 15.31 3.15 6.70
N PRO A 193 16.52 3.24 7.31
CA PRO A 193 17.75 3.52 6.58
C PRO A 193 18.06 2.42 5.56
N ASP A 194 18.53 2.81 4.37
CA ASP A 194 18.91 1.91 3.27
C ASP A 194 17.78 1.00 2.74
N ALA A 195 16.53 1.30 3.09
CA ALA A 195 15.39 0.50 2.68
C ALA A 195 14.78 1.01 1.36
N ALA A 196 14.63 0.12 0.38
CA ALA A 196 13.92 0.36 -0.87
C ALA A 196 12.40 0.12 -0.71
N HIS A 197 11.62 0.22 -1.81
CA HIS A 197 10.17 0.05 -1.78
C HIS A 197 9.70 -1.28 -1.20
N LEU A 198 10.39 -2.39 -1.49
CA LEU A 198 10.07 -3.70 -0.94
C LEU A 198 10.80 -3.95 0.41
N SER A 199 10.73 -2.98 1.33
CA SER A 199 11.44 -3.02 2.61
C SER A 199 11.07 -4.21 3.51
N PHE A 200 9.87 -4.78 3.34
CA PHE A 200 9.46 -6.00 4.05
C PHE A 200 10.35 -7.21 3.75
N GLN A 201 11.11 -7.20 2.66
CA GLN A 201 12.06 -8.27 2.32
C GLN A 201 13.38 -8.16 3.10
N THR A 202 13.82 -6.94 3.36
CA THR A 202 15.15 -6.66 3.91
C THR A 202 15.13 -6.13 5.34
N HIS A 203 14.04 -5.51 5.77
CA HIS A 203 13.92 -4.81 7.05
C HIS A 203 12.83 -5.38 7.96
N THR A 204 12.41 -6.63 7.76
CA THR A 204 11.32 -7.29 8.50
C THR A 204 11.48 -7.14 10.02
N ALA A 205 12.67 -7.40 10.57
CA ALA A 205 12.92 -7.30 12.00
C ALA A 205 12.75 -5.88 12.54
N GLN A 206 13.24 -4.87 11.80
CA GLN A 206 13.11 -3.47 12.17
C GLN A 206 11.64 -3.02 12.11
N ILE A 207 10.91 -3.40 11.06
CA ILE A 207 9.49 -3.08 10.93
C ILE A 207 8.69 -3.76 12.04
N THR A 208 8.92 -5.05 12.31
CA THR A 208 8.26 -5.76 13.42
C THR A 208 8.52 -5.08 14.77
N LYS A 209 9.74 -4.61 14.99
CA LYS A 209 10.09 -3.85 16.20
C LYS A 209 9.31 -2.53 16.27
N LEU A 210 9.23 -1.78 15.17
CA LEU A 210 8.46 -0.53 15.11
C LEU A 210 6.97 -0.75 15.38
N LEU A 211 6.39 -1.85 14.86
CA LEU A 211 5.00 -2.20 15.14
C LEU A 211 4.78 -2.45 16.63
N LYS A 212 5.69 -3.17 17.29
CA LYS A 212 5.58 -3.51 18.71
C LYS A 212 5.86 -2.33 19.65
N GLU A 213 6.90 -1.56 19.38
CA GLU A 213 7.41 -0.54 20.29
C GLU A 213 6.92 0.86 19.94
N GLY A 214 6.59 1.10 18.66
CA GLY A 214 6.13 2.40 18.17
C GLY A 214 4.62 2.50 17.99
N ILE A 215 3.98 1.49 17.39
CA ILE A 215 2.55 1.55 17.06
C ILE A 215 1.67 0.95 18.17
N ASP A 216 2.02 -0.25 18.68
CA ASP A 216 1.20 -0.94 19.68
C ASP A 216 0.89 -0.07 20.93
N PRO A 217 1.82 0.71 21.50
CA PRO A 217 1.53 1.62 22.60
C PRO A 217 0.54 2.74 22.25
N LEU A 218 0.33 3.06 20.98
CA LEU A 218 -0.61 4.09 20.51
C LEU A 218 -2.05 3.57 20.40
N LEU A 219 -2.25 2.26 20.59
CA LEU A 219 -3.56 1.60 20.53
C LEU A 219 -4.22 1.45 21.91
N SER A 220 -3.53 1.88 22.99
CA SER A 220 -3.98 1.80 24.38
C SER A 220 -4.86 2.99 24.81
#